data_dfb85502aaf2106e4d3273eeb9600bf1
#
_entry.id   dfb85502aaf2106e4d3273eeb9600bf1
#
_cell.length_a   1.000
_cell.length_b   1.000
_cell.length_c   1.000
_cell.angle_alpha   90.00
_cell.angle_beta   90.00
_cell.angle_gamma   90.00
#
_symmetry.space_group_name_H-M   'P 1'
#
loop_
_entity.id
_entity.type
_entity.pdbx_description
1 polymer ?
#
loop_
_entity_poly.entity_id
_entity_poly.type
_entity_poly.pdbx_seq_one_letter_code
_entity_poly.pdbx_strand_id
1 'polypeptide(L)'
;MKSLLIPLLSSFGILHLSLAAEDRINASVAVAEDPAKAKSASAEDRLFLDNGTVKVGIDRTKGAAVTWLSSADYPKNMVNLTDPGRLIQQSYYSGKILDRRADGQHTAWSPWTWNPIQGGGVGSWARVNDFKRLDPPALYSETVPKLWDMPNEEAAAIMRQWTGFEPAMPNAVVVRCEFVSQRADDDRWGAAVRHDQEIPACYFTRNFSAAKSYLGDGQWRDETQPPGPPWGKAHPPLNAMAFFTADGQGVAVFSPAATQPWNFGPHGEGASDDPVAGPCMHVAPIDRVSLGPKSIYRFRYWLILGTAPQLATRLDELLKEYSHEHAELTGP
;
A
#
# COMPACT_ATOMS: atom_id res chain seq x y z
N MET A 1 7.96 -63.76 19.03
CA MET A 1 7.45 -62.42 19.17
C MET A 1 8.57 -61.43 18.88
N LYS A 2 8.62 -60.86 17.68
CA LYS A 2 9.64 -59.89 17.26
C LYS A 2 8.93 -58.56 17.05
N SER A 3 9.20 -57.58 17.93
CA SER A 3 8.72 -56.21 17.80
C SER A 3 9.47 -55.49 16.68
N LEU A 4 8.71 -54.97 15.75
CA LEU A 4 9.19 -54.08 14.67
C LEU A 4 9.05 -52.62 15.15
N LEU A 5 10.18 -51.97 15.36
CA LEU A 5 10.24 -50.51 15.57
C LEU A 5 10.26 -49.81 14.20
N ILE A 6 9.28 -48.98 13.95
CA ILE A 6 9.25 -48.07 12.82
C ILE A 6 9.80 -46.70 13.28
N PRO A 7 10.80 -46.11 12.63
CA PRO A 7 11.25 -44.78 12.98
C PRO A 7 10.29 -43.74 12.38
N LEU A 8 9.76 -42.86 13.25
CA LEU A 8 9.10 -41.60 12.83
C LEU A 8 10.17 -40.70 12.25
N LEU A 9 10.09 -40.43 10.97
CA LEU A 9 10.77 -39.28 10.32
C LEU A 9 10.01 -38.01 10.67
N SER A 10 10.62 -37.18 11.49
CA SER A 10 10.16 -35.84 11.82
C SER A 10 10.38 -34.89 10.63
N SER A 11 9.31 -34.48 10.00
CA SER A 11 9.30 -33.34 9.06
C SER A 11 9.33 -32.04 9.84
N PHE A 12 10.51 -31.62 10.27
CA PHE A 12 10.78 -30.27 10.76
C PHE A 12 11.74 -29.61 9.79
N GLY A 13 11.24 -28.72 8.94
CA GLY A 13 12.16 -28.07 8.02
C GLY A 13 11.59 -27.06 7.04
N ILE A 14 10.50 -26.32 7.34
CA ILE A 14 10.09 -25.18 6.46
C ILE A 14 9.59 -23.95 7.25
N LEU A 15 9.46 -24.02 8.58
CA LEU A 15 8.83 -22.92 9.34
C LEU A 15 9.80 -21.85 9.87
N HIS A 16 11.11 -21.98 9.72
CA HIS A 16 12.08 -21.06 10.34
C HIS A 16 12.63 -19.94 9.45
N LEU A 17 12.35 -19.94 8.14
CA LEU A 17 12.86 -18.88 7.27
C LEU A 17 11.93 -17.65 7.17
N SER A 18 10.64 -17.79 7.45
CA SER A 18 9.73 -16.65 7.43
C SER A 18 9.83 -15.78 8.69
N LEU A 19 10.03 -16.38 9.87
CA LEU A 19 10.18 -15.63 11.13
C LEU A 19 11.44 -14.76 11.17
N ALA A 20 12.53 -15.19 10.55
CA ALA A 20 13.79 -14.43 10.57
C ALA A 20 13.76 -13.18 9.67
N ALA A 21 12.85 -13.11 8.70
CA ALA A 21 12.63 -11.92 7.89
C ALA A 21 11.68 -10.93 8.60
N GLU A 22 10.71 -11.42 9.34
CA GLU A 22 9.72 -10.61 10.06
C GLU A 22 10.32 -9.87 11.26
N ASP A 23 11.25 -10.46 11.99
CA ASP A 23 11.91 -9.83 13.14
C ASP A 23 12.83 -8.65 12.76
N ARG A 24 13.23 -8.53 11.48
CA ARG A 24 14.12 -7.46 11.02
C ARG A 24 13.41 -6.17 10.63
N ILE A 25 12.10 -6.19 10.49
CA ILE A 25 11.30 -5.03 10.09
C ILE A 25 11.18 -3.98 11.22
N ASN A 26 11.58 -4.31 12.45
CA ASN A 26 11.51 -3.40 13.60
C ASN A 26 12.54 -2.27 13.63
N ALA A 27 13.49 -2.24 12.71
CA ALA A 27 14.39 -1.10 12.59
C ALA A 27 13.77 -0.05 11.66
N SER A 28 12.96 0.86 12.20
CA SER A 28 12.67 2.12 11.54
C SER A 28 13.98 2.92 11.44
N VAL A 29 14.74 2.66 10.39
CA VAL A 29 15.83 3.57 10.03
C VAL A 29 15.16 4.77 9.38
N ALA A 30 14.85 5.77 10.20
CA ALA A 30 14.68 7.12 9.69
C ALA A 30 16.04 7.50 9.07
N VAL A 31 16.18 7.28 7.76
CA VAL A 31 17.23 7.93 7.00
C VAL A 31 16.84 9.39 6.98
N ALA A 32 17.44 10.17 7.88
CA ALA A 32 17.30 11.61 7.85
C ALA A 32 17.87 12.07 6.50
N GLU A 33 16.98 12.38 5.54
CA GLU A 33 17.37 13.20 4.40
C GLU A 33 17.95 14.48 4.98
N ASP A 34 19.10 14.90 4.45
CA ASP A 34 19.66 16.22 4.75
C ASP A 34 18.57 17.26 4.42
N PRO A 35 17.99 17.95 5.43
CA PRO A 35 16.88 18.89 5.20
C PRO A 35 17.24 20.00 4.22
N ALA A 36 18.53 20.23 3.97
CA ALA A 36 19.04 21.22 3.01
C ALA A 36 18.91 20.78 1.54
N LYS A 37 18.61 19.50 1.26
CA LYS A 37 18.47 18.95 -0.12
C LYS A 37 17.03 18.69 -0.56
N ALA A 38 16.06 18.74 0.34
CA ALA A 38 14.66 18.64 -0.03
C ALA A 38 14.25 19.93 -0.74
N LYS A 39 14.26 19.96 -2.10
CA LYS A 39 13.57 20.99 -2.86
C LYS A 39 12.12 21.00 -2.39
N SER A 40 11.67 22.11 -1.81
CA SER A 40 10.24 22.28 -1.53
C SER A 40 9.49 22.12 -2.84
N ALA A 41 8.52 21.17 -2.88
CA ALA A 41 7.71 20.93 -4.07
C ALA A 41 7.05 22.24 -4.48
N SER A 42 7.22 22.63 -5.74
CA SER A 42 6.54 23.79 -6.34
C SER A 42 5.04 23.50 -6.49
N ALA A 43 4.23 24.53 -6.73
CA ALA A 43 2.80 24.33 -7.03
C ALA A 43 2.59 23.46 -8.29
N GLU A 44 3.55 23.44 -9.21
CA GLU A 44 3.54 22.64 -10.44
C GLU A 44 3.85 21.15 -10.18
N ASP A 45 4.49 20.83 -9.04
CA ASP A 45 4.81 19.47 -8.66
C ASP A 45 3.64 18.75 -7.99
N ARG A 46 2.55 19.44 -7.70
CA ARG A 46 1.37 18.89 -7.03
C ARG A 46 0.12 19.11 -7.84
N LEU A 47 -0.65 18.06 -8.05
CA LEU A 47 -1.97 18.14 -8.64
C LEU A 47 -3.03 17.72 -7.64
N PHE A 48 -4.14 18.43 -7.61
CA PHE A 48 -5.26 18.16 -6.70
C PHE A 48 -6.56 18.09 -7.48
N LEU A 49 -7.47 17.21 -7.06
CA LEU A 49 -8.90 17.33 -7.31
C LEU A 49 -9.58 17.72 -6.02
N ASP A 50 -10.53 18.62 -6.13
CA ASP A 50 -11.32 19.13 -5.01
C ASP A 50 -12.76 19.34 -5.47
N ASN A 51 -13.70 18.66 -4.85
CA ASN A 51 -15.14 18.77 -5.18
C ASN A 51 -15.94 19.47 -4.07
N GLY A 52 -15.25 20.11 -3.11
CA GLY A 52 -15.85 20.77 -1.96
C GLY A 52 -16.17 19.82 -0.77
N THR A 53 -16.26 18.51 -1.00
CA THR A 53 -16.47 17.50 0.04
C THR A 53 -15.16 16.81 0.38
N VAL A 54 -14.40 16.39 -0.65
CA VAL A 54 -13.11 15.70 -0.53
C VAL A 54 -12.10 16.38 -1.44
N LYS A 55 -10.87 16.46 -0.93
CA LYS A 55 -9.70 16.86 -1.69
C LYS A 55 -8.68 15.72 -1.72
N VAL A 56 -8.26 15.32 -2.92
CA VAL A 56 -7.22 14.31 -3.15
C VAL A 56 -6.10 14.91 -3.98
N GLY A 57 -4.85 14.52 -3.70
CA GLY A 57 -3.69 15.05 -4.40
C GLY A 57 -2.58 14.03 -4.59
N ILE A 58 -1.80 14.24 -5.66
CA ILE A 58 -0.59 13.50 -6.00
C ILE A 58 0.58 14.47 -6.11
N ASP A 59 1.80 14.01 -5.82
CA ASP A 59 3.01 14.83 -5.79
C ASP A 59 4.11 14.18 -6.65
N ARG A 60 4.54 14.89 -7.71
CA ARG A 60 5.59 14.43 -8.64
C ARG A 60 6.90 14.12 -7.91
N THR A 61 7.24 14.87 -6.87
CA THR A 61 8.47 14.68 -6.10
C THR A 61 8.43 13.46 -5.20
N LYS A 62 7.27 12.79 -5.09
CA LYS A 62 7.00 11.63 -4.24
C LYS A 62 6.44 10.45 -5.05
N GLY A 63 6.98 10.22 -6.26
CA GLY A 63 6.56 9.12 -7.12
C GLY A 63 5.12 9.24 -7.63
N ALA A 64 4.50 10.42 -7.52
CA ALA A 64 3.12 10.71 -7.91
C ALA A 64 2.07 9.73 -7.35
N ALA A 65 2.35 9.10 -6.23
CA ALA A 65 1.36 8.39 -5.42
C ALA A 65 0.35 9.37 -4.79
N VAL A 66 -0.70 8.88 -4.15
CA VAL A 66 -1.61 9.74 -3.38
C VAL A 66 -0.88 10.22 -2.14
N THR A 67 -0.67 11.53 -2.06
CA THR A 67 0.07 12.22 -1.00
C THR A 67 -0.80 13.18 -0.20
N TRP A 68 -2.02 13.40 -0.63
CA TRP A 68 -2.99 14.24 0.06
C TRP A 68 -4.37 13.62 -0.01
N LEU A 69 -5.00 13.55 1.15
CA LEU A 69 -6.40 13.16 1.29
C LEU A 69 -6.98 13.93 2.47
N SER A 70 -8.07 14.68 2.25
CA SER A 70 -8.77 15.43 3.28
C SER A 70 -10.24 15.58 2.93
N SER A 71 -11.09 15.88 3.92
CA SER A 71 -12.49 16.23 3.71
C SER A 71 -12.79 17.62 4.27
N ALA A 72 -13.97 18.17 3.95
CA ALA A 72 -14.44 19.43 4.51
C ALA A 72 -14.49 19.37 6.06
N ASP A 73 -14.90 18.22 6.62
CA ASP A 73 -15.00 18.01 8.07
C ASP A 73 -13.65 17.66 8.72
N TYR A 74 -12.67 17.23 7.94
CA TYR A 74 -11.28 17.00 8.36
C TYR A 74 -10.32 17.60 7.33
N PRO A 75 -10.00 18.89 7.42
CA PRO A 75 -9.21 19.63 6.40
C PRO A 75 -7.71 19.34 6.43
N LYS A 76 -7.23 18.57 7.42
CA LYS A 76 -5.83 18.16 7.52
C LYS A 76 -5.53 16.99 6.58
N ASN A 77 -4.27 16.83 6.19
CA ASN A 77 -3.86 15.68 5.39
C ASN A 77 -3.91 14.38 6.21
N MET A 78 -4.63 13.39 5.72
CA MET A 78 -4.75 12.07 6.34
C MET A 78 -3.58 11.14 6.01
N VAL A 79 -2.82 11.42 4.94
CA VAL A 79 -1.76 10.54 4.42
C VAL A 79 -0.46 10.77 5.16
N ASN A 80 0.23 9.68 5.57
CA ASN A 80 1.57 9.77 6.12
C ASN A 80 2.61 9.88 5.01
N LEU A 81 3.55 10.82 5.13
CA LEU A 81 4.54 11.21 4.12
C LEU A 81 5.98 11.07 4.61
N THR A 82 6.22 10.35 5.69
CA THR A 82 7.52 10.31 6.38
C THR A 82 8.65 9.82 5.49
N ASP A 83 8.39 8.83 4.65
CA ASP A 83 9.38 8.21 3.76
C ASP A 83 8.73 7.65 2.47
N PRO A 84 9.53 7.24 1.46
CA PRO A 84 9.00 6.72 0.19
C PRO A 84 8.18 5.43 0.32
N GLY A 85 8.35 4.66 1.38
CA GLY A 85 7.57 3.45 1.65
C GLY A 85 6.18 3.72 2.24
N ARG A 86 5.92 4.95 2.70
CA ARG A 86 4.62 5.40 3.22
C ARG A 86 3.72 5.83 2.06
N LEU A 87 2.78 6.68 2.24
CA LEU A 87 1.81 7.16 1.23
C LEU A 87 0.60 6.21 1.06
N ILE A 88 -0.25 6.49 0.07
CA ILE A 88 -1.20 5.53 -0.48
C ILE A 88 -0.73 5.23 -1.89
N GLN A 89 -0.27 4.00 -2.12
CA GLN A 89 0.55 3.69 -3.29
C GLN A 89 0.49 2.23 -3.72
N GLN A 90 1.00 1.97 -4.91
CA GLN A 90 1.24 0.64 -5.44
C GLN A 90 2.52 0.05 -4.83
N SER A 91 2.45 -1.20 -4.36
CA SER A 91 3.58 -1.93 -3.77
C SER A 91 3.47 -3.41 -4.17
N TYR A 92 4.48 -3.92 -4.86
CA TYR A 92 4.45 -5.27 -5.40
C TYR A 92 5.66 -6.08 -5.00
N TYR A 93 5.51 -7.40 -5.06
CA TYR A 93 6.54 -8.37 -4.69
C TYR A 93 6.62 -9.46 -5.75
N SER A 94 7.84 -9.83 -6.16
CA SER A 94 8.04 -10.88 -7.15
C SER A 94 9.43 -11.51 -7.05
N GLY A 95 9.60 -12.63 -7.74
CA GLY A 95 10.86 -13.33 -7.86
C GLY A 95 11.37 -13.94 -6.56
N LYS A 96 12.60 -14.43 -6.60
CA LYS A 96 13.26 -15.05 -5.46
C LYS A 96 13.90 -14.01 -4.53
N ILE A 97 14.13 -14.42 -3.28
CA ILE A 97 14.85 -13.62 -2.27
C ILE A 97 16.35 -13.65 -2.58
N LEU A 98 16.97 -12.47 -2.64
CA LEU A 98 18.39 -12.29 -2.95
C LEU A 98 19.09 -11.46 -1.87
N ASP A 99 20.31 -11.86 -1.50
CA ASP A 99 21.25 -11.01 -0.77
C ASP A 99 22.06 -10.21 -1.78
N ARG A 100 21.85 -8.91 -1.80
CA ARG A 100 22.50 -7.96 -2.72
C ARG A 100 23.31 -6.89 -2.00
N ARG A 101 23.77 -7.20 -0.78
CA ARG A 101 24.59 -6.24 0.00
C ARG A 101 25.85 -5.82 -0.73
N ALA A 102 26.42 -6.70 -1.55
CA ALA A 102 27.55 -6.36 -2.44
C ALA A 102 27.17 -5.33 -3.52
N ASP A 103 25.90 -5.24 -3.90
CA ASP A 103 25.37 -4.28 -4.88
C ASP A 103 24.87 -2.99 -4.22
N GLY A 104 25.00 -2.83 -2.89
CA GLY A 104 24.54 -1.66 -2.15
C GLY A 104 23.16 -1.80 -1.54
N GLN A 105 22.61 -3.01 -1.41
CA GLN A 105 21.36 -3.28 -0.72
C GLN A 105 21.44 -2.81 0.73
N HIS A 106 20.38 -2.14 1.19
CA HIS A 106 20.29 -1.66 2.55
C HIS A 106 20.26 -2.83 3.56
N THR A 107 21.10 -2.79 4.57
CA THR A 107 21.34 -3.93 5.48
C THR A 107 20.09 -4.39 6.24
N ALA A 108 19.20 -3.45 6.60
CA ALA A 108 17.93 -3.77 7.27
C ALA A 108 16.94 -4.53 6.37
N TRP A 109 17.15 -4.50 5.05
CA TRP A 109 16.30 -5.10 4.03
C TRP A 109 17.04 -6.18 3.22
N SER A 110 18.01 -6.84 3.82
CA SER A 110 18.77 -7.92 3.17
C SER A 110 18.68 -9.23 3.97
N PRO A 111 18.38 -10.37 3.33
CA PRO A 111 18.03 -10.51 1.91
C PRO A 111 16.57 -10.10 1.61
N TRP A 112 16.27 -9.72 0.38
CA TRP A 112 14.96 -9.24 -0.03
C TRP A 112 14.53 -9.74 -1.41
N THR A 113 13.24 -9.68 -1.72
CA THR A 113 12.68 -10.01 -3.03
C THR A 113 12.65 -8.78 -3.94
N TRP A 114 12.32 -8.95 -5.20
CA TRP A 114 12.04 -7.84 -6.11
C TRP A 114 10.77 -7.11 -5.65
N ASN A 115 10.91 -5.91 -5.15
CA ASN A 115 9.84 -5.16 -4.53
C ASN A 115 9.81 -3.71 -5.04
N PRO A 116 9.21 -3.50 -6.22
CA PRO A 116 8.98 -2.15 -6.75
C PRO A 116 7.91 -1.43 -5.92
N ILE A 117 8.22 -0.21 -5.51
CA ILE A 117 7.32 0.69 -4.79
C ILE A 117 7.19 2.02 -5.53
N GLN A 118 5.95 2.51 -5.68
CA GLN A 118 5.65 3.71 -6.46
C GLN A 118 6.31 4.96 -5.88
N GLY A 119 6.29 5.15 -4.55
CA GLY A 119 6.93 6.30 -3.90
C GLY A 119 8.43 6.30 -4.05
N GLY A 120 9.07 5.14 -3.99
CA GLY A 120 10.51 5.02 -4.15
C GLY A 120 11.16 3.90 -3.35
N GLY A 121 12.48 3.90 -3.31
CA GLY A 121 13.30 3.00 -2.51
C GLY A 121 13.71 3.65 -1.18
N VAL A 122 14.37 2.87 -0.32
CA VAL A 122 14.87 3.39 0.95
C VAL A 122 15.82 4.58 0.72
N GLY A 123 15.43 5.76 1.23
CA GLY A 123 16.22 6.98 1.12
C GLY A 123 16.14 7.72 -0.23
N SER A 124 15.27 7.33 -1.17
CA SER A 124 15.12 8.07 -2.43
C SER A 124 13.74 7.92 -3.06
N TRP A 125 13.22 9.01 -3.63
CA TRP A 125 11.94 9.06 -4.31
C TRP A 125 12.02 8.52 -5.75
N ALA A 126 10.92 7.94 -6.23
CA ALA A 126 10.81 7.43 -7.58
C ALA A 126 10.67 8.55 -8.63
N ARG A 127 11.07 8.26 -9.86
CA ARG A 127 10.98 9.17 -10.99
C ARG A 127 9.62 9.07 -11.67
N VAL A 128 9.02 10.22 -11.98
CA VAL A 128 7.73 10.32 -12.66
C VAL A 128 7.95 10.71 -14.13
N ASN A 129 7.42 9.89 -15.03
CA ASN A 129 7.50 10.09 -16.47
C ASN A 129 6.39 11.02 -17.00
N ASP A 130 5.14 10.81 -16.52
CA ASP A 130 3.98 11.58 -16.94
C ASP A 130 3.13 11.95 -15.73
N PHE A 131 2.59 13.16 -15.73
CA PHE A 131 1.91 13.74 -14.59
C PHE A 131 0.98 14.86 -15.06
N LYS A 132 -0.33 14.61 -15.04
CA LYS A 132 -1.30 15.55 -15.61
C LYS A 132 -2.71 15.40 -15.05
N ARG A 133 -3.53 16.42 -15.27
CA ARG A 133 -4.99 16.33 -15.16
C ARG A 133 -5.56 15.85 -16.49
N LEU A 134 -6.61 15.05 -16.40
CA LEU A 134 -7.39 14.58 -17.56
C LEU A 134 -8.74 15.29 -17.63
N ASP A 135 -9.41 15.12 -18.76
CA ASP A 135 -10.81 15.47 -19.00
C ASP A 135 -11.53 14.20 -19.49
N PRO A 136 -12.59 13.72 -18.83
CA PRO A 136 -13.18 14.21 -17.57
C PRO A 136 -12.21 14.19 -16.39
N PRO A 137 -12.47 14.98 -15.31
CA PRO A 137 -11.47 15.26 -14.28
C PRO A 137 -10.96 14.00 -13.57
N ALA A 138 -9.70 13.68 -13.80
CA ALA A 138 -8.90 12.72 -13.06
C ALA A 138 -7.44 13.18 -13.01
N LEU A 139 -6.69 12.71 -12.02
CA LEU A 139 -5.24 12.86 -11.97
C LEU A 139 -4.61 11.59 -12.56
N TYR A 140 -3.71 11.77 -13.49
CA TYR A 140 -2.95 10.70 -14.10
C TYR A 140 -1.48 10.80 -13.73
N SER A 141 -0.88 9.66 -13.44
CA SER A 141 0.58 9.56 -13.31
C SER A 141 1.12 8.27 -13.95
N GLU A 142 2.35 8.36 -14.47
CA GLU A 142 3.18 7.25 -14.88
C GLU A 142 4.52 7.37 -14.17
N THR A 143 4.86 6.35 -13.37
CA THR A 143 6.04 6.33 -12.50
C THR A 143 6.93 5.15 -12.84
N VAL A 144 8.24 5.38 -12.85
CA VAL A 144 9.25 4.32 -12.80
C VAL A 144 9.56 4.08 -11.33
N PRO A 145 9.04 2.97 -10.74
CA PRO A 145 9.21 2.72 -9.32
C PRO A 145 10.66 2.38 -8.99
N LYS A 146 11.02 2.44 -7.71
CA LYS A 146 12.31 1.94 -7.22
C LYS A 146 12.12 0.65 -6.44
N LEU A 147 13.18 -0.14 -6.38
CA LEU A 147 13.24 -1.28 -5.47
C LEU A 147 13.39 -0.78 -4.04
N TRP A 148 12.49 -1.25 -3.15
CA TRP A 148 12.47 -0.79 -1.78
C TRP A 148 13.80 -0.94 -1.04
N ASP A 149 14.43 -2.09 -1.21
CA ASP A 149 15.65 -2.49 -0.53
C ASP A 149 16.92 -1.78 -1.03
N MET A 150 16.81 -0.99 -2.11
CA MET A 150 17.93 -0.32 -2.75
C MET A 150 17.81 1.20 -2.64
N PRO A 151 18.87 1.89 -2.19
CA PRO A 151 18.80 3.35 -2.02
C PRO A 151 18.49 4.12 -3.30
N ASN A 152 18.85 3.59 -4.46
CA ASN A 152 18.69 4.34 -5.73
C ASN A 152 18.56 3.44 -6.98
N GLU A 153 17.97 2.24 -6.88
CA GLU A 153 17.79 1.36 -8.03
C GLU A 153 16.36 1.46 -8.56
N GLU A 154 16.19 1.90 -9.81
CA GLU A 154 14.91 1.84 -10.51
C GLU A 154 14.55 0.37 -10.78
N ALA A 155 13.30 0.02 -10.53
CA ALA A 155 12.79 -1.29 -10.90
C ALA A 155 12.50 -1.32 -12.42
N ALA A 156 12.72 -2.48 -13.03
CA ALA A 156 12.28 -2.72 -14.41
C ALA A 156 10.75 -2.86 -14.47
N ALA A 157 10.06 -1.76 -14.25
CA ALA A 157 8.59 -1.69 -14.22
C ALA A 157 8.08 -0.28 -14.52
N ILE A 158 6.81 -0.20 -14.87
CA ILE A 158 6.04 1.04 -14.95
C ILE A 158 4.79 0.89 -14.07
N MET A 159 4.49 1.92 -13.30
CA MET A 159 3.25 2.04 -12.54
C MET A 159 2.43 3.21 -13.07
N ARG A 160 1.19 2.91 -13.53
CA ARG A 160 0.23 3.93 -13.95
C ARG A 160 -0.90 4.03 -12.94
N GLN A 161 -1.36 5.24 -12.72
CA GLN A 161 -2.43 5.53 -11.77
C GLN A 161 -3.37 6.58 -12.31
N TRP A 162 -4.68 6.32 -12.15
CA TRP A 162 -5.76 7.28 -12.40
C TRP A 162 -6.51 7.48 -11.10
N THR A 163 -6.54 8.71 -10.60
CA THR A 163 -7.19 9.08 -9.35
C THR A 163 -8.31 10.06 -9.65
N GLY A 164 -9.53 9.71 -9.30
CA GLY A 164 -10.72 10.54 -9.55
C GLY A 164 -11.76 10.38 -8.45
N PHE A 165 -12.90 11.07 -8.61
CA PHE A 165 -14.05 10.86 -7.74
C PHE A 165 -14.94 9.75 -8.30
N GLU A 166 -15.55 8.97 -7.41
CA GLU A 166 -16.57 8.02 -7.82
C GLU A 166 -17.84 8.78 -8.24
N PRO A 167 -18.41 8.49 -9.43
CA PRO A 167 -19.63 9.13 -9.86
C PRO A 167 -20.76 9.05 -8.83
N ALA A 168 -21.47 10.16 -8.62
CA ALA A 168 -22.55 10.28 -7.64
C ALA A 168 -22.19 10.09 -6.16
N MET A 169 -20.91 9.86 -5.84
CA MET A 169 -20.41 9.68 -4.46
C MET A 169 -19.36 10.76 -4.12
N PRO A 170 -19.76 11.97 -3.68
CA PRO A 170 -18.84 13.08 -3.52
C PRO A 170 -17.77 12.87 -2.45
N ASN A 171 -17.97 11.94 -1.53
CA ASN A 171 -17.01 11.60 -0.48
C ASN A 171 -16.20 10.32 -0.77
N ALA A 172 -16.24 9.80 -2.00
CA ALA A 172 -15.50 8.62 -2.44
C ALA A 172 -14.53 8.97 -3.59
N VAL A 173 -13.25 8.61 -3.38
CA VAL A 173 -12.19 8.66 -4.37
C VAL A 173 -12.00 7.26 -4.94
N VAL A 174 -12.02 7.12 -6.26
CA VAL A 174 -11.64 5.88 -6.95
C VAL A 174 -10.23 6.00 -7.50
N VAL A 175 -9.41 4.98 -7.29
CA VAL A 175 -8.06 4.89 -7.83
C VAL A 175 -7.94 3.61 -8.65
N ARG A 176 -7.57 3.77 -9.94
CA ARG A 176 -7.27 2.66 -10.85
C ARG A 176 -5.76 2.56 -10.98
N CYS A 177 -5.25 1.34 -10.87
CA CYS A 177 -3.83 1.04 -10.94
C CYS A 177 -3.54 0.08 -12.09
N GLU A 178 -2.46 0.34 -12.80
CA GLU A 178 -1.86 -0.58 -13.75
C GLU A 178 -0.37 -0.70 -13.45
N PHE A 179 0.06 -1.91 -13.21
CA PHE A 179 1.46 -2.27 -13.08
C PHE A 179 1.91 -3.04 -14.32
N VAL A 180 3.02 -2.64 -14.92
CA VAL A 180 3.62 -3.29 -16.08
C VAL A 180 5.04 -3.71 -15.72
N SER A 181 5.26 -5.01 -15.57
CA SER A 181 6.59 -5.58 -15.39
C SER A 181 7.37 -5.52 -16.71
N GLN A 182 8.56 -4.91 -16.67
CA GLN A 182 9.50 -4.84 -17.79
C GLN A 182 10.71 -5.74 -17.56
N ARG A 183 10.62 -6.68 -16.61
CA ARG A 183 11.68 -7.65 -16.32
C ARG A 183 11.98 -8.50 -17.54
N ALA A 184 13.25 -8.84 -17.73
CA ALA A 184 13.67 -9.83 -18.71
C ALA A 184 13.31 -11.25 -18.24
N ASP A 185 13.08 -12.15 -19.19
CA ASP A 185 12.70 -13.54 -18.89
C ASP A 185 13.80 -14.31 -18.15
N ASP A 186 15.05 -13.90 -18.32
CA ASP A 186 16.27 -14.50 -17.77
C ASP A 186 16.97 -13.62 -16.71
N ASP A 187 16.25 -12.64 -16.12
CA ASP A 187 16.84 -11.79 -15.11
C ASP A 187 17.18 -12.55 -13.81
N ARG A 188 17.96 -11.90 -12.94
CA ARG A 188 18.42 -12.49 -11.67
C ARG A 188 17.32 -12.92 -10.71
N TRP A 189 16.10 -12.39 -10.86
CA TRP A 189 14.98 -12.68 -9.99
C TRP A 189 14.28 -14.00 -10.34
N GLY A 190 14.48 -14.50 -11.56
CA GLY A 190 13.95 -15.77 -12.05
C GLY A 190 12.44 -15.72 -12.34
N ALA A 191 11.85 -16.90 -12.41
CA ALA A 191 10.44 -17.08 -12.77
C ALA A 191 9.49 -16.40 -11.77
N ALA A 192 8.25 -16.22 -12.21
CA ALA A 192 7.16 -15.75 -11.35
C ALA A 192 6.97 -16.66 -10.13
N VAL A 193 6.89 -16.07 -8.95
CA VAL A 193 6.60 -16.73 -7.68
C VAL A 193 5.39 -16.03 -7.06
N ARG A 194 4.51 -16.80 -6.42
CA ARG A 194 3.34 -16.23 -5.72
C ARG A 194 3.80 -15.44 -4.50
N HIS A 195 3.42 -14.18 -4.50
CA HIS A 195 3.62 -13.26 -3.39
C HIS A 195 2.32 -12.55 -3.04
N ASP A 196 2.25 -12.05 -1.82
CA ASP A 196 1.20 -11.16 -1.36
C ASP A 196 1.47 -9.76 -1.92
N GLN A 197 0.55 -9.27 -2.77
CA GLN A 197 0.60 -7.92 -3.35
C GLN A 197 -0.22 -6.98 -2.50
N GLU A 198 0.29 -5.79 -2.21
CA GLU A 198 -0.46 -4.74 -1.51
C GLU A 198 -1.27 -3.91 -2.51
N ILE A 199 -2.59 -4.01 -2.44
CA ILE A 199 -3.54 -3.46 -3.42
C ILE A 199 -4.60 -2.53 -2.81
N PRO A 200 -4.23 -1.33 -2.32
CA PRO A 200 -2.91 -0.70 -2.24
C PRO A 200 -2.22 -0.88 -0.88
N ALA A 201 -0.96 -0.41 -0.75
CA ALA A 201 -0.41 -0.02 0.54
C ALA A 201 -0.96 1.35 0.93
N CYS A 202 -1.55 1.48 2.12
CA CYS A 202 -2.04 2.74 2.66
C CYS A 202 -1.36 3.05 3.99
N TYR A 203 -0.87 4.28 4.13
CA TYR A 203 -0.34 4.79 5.37
C TYR A 203 -1.05 6.09 5.74
N PHE A 204 -1.81 6.05 6.83
CA PHE A 204 -2.49 7.22 7.39
C PHE A 204 -1.71 7.81 8.55
N THR A 205 -1.95 9.08 8.89
CA THR A 205 -1.43 9.67 10.11
C THR A 205 -1.91 8.87 11.33
N ARG A 206 -1.11 8.87 12.40
CA ARG A 206 -1.38 8.03 13.59
C ARG A 206 -2.61 8.48 14.40
N ASN A 207 -3.21 9.60 14.01
CA ASN A 207 -4.48 10.07 14.56
C ASN A 207 -5.65 9.15 14.19
N PHE A 208 -5.59 8.43 13.06
CA PHE A 208 -6.55 7.42 12.63
C PHE A 208 -6.28 6.08 13.32
N SER A 209 -6.57 5.99 14.62
CA SER A 209 -6.10 4.91 15.48
C SER A 209 -7.13 3.79 15.73
N ALA A 210 -8.42 4.04 15.53
CA ALA A 210 -9.46 3.04 15.72
C ALA A 210 -9.75 2.30 14.41
N ALA A 211 -9.28 1.05 14.30
CA ALA A 211 -9.47 0.21 13.12
C ALA A 211 -10.74 -0.62 13.23
N LYS A 212 -11.54 -0.68 12.16
CA LYS A 212 -12.78 -1.46 12.10
C LYS A 212 -12.94 -2.15 10.74
N SER A 213 -13.38 -3.42 10.73
CA SER A 213 -13.86 -4.12 9.53
C SER A 213 -15.35 -3.84 9.33
N TYR A 214 -15.74 -3.59 8.08
CA TYR A 214 -17.14 -3.44 7.71
C TYR A 214 -17.82 -4.80 7.53
N LEU A 215 -19.03 -4.95 8.08
CA LEU A 215 -19.80 -6.20 8.06
C LEU A 215 -21.06 -6.12 7.19
N GLY A 216 -21.36 -4.94 6.61
CA GLY A 216 -22.60 -4.67 5.89
C GLY A 216 -23.69 -4.05 6.78
N ASP A 217 -24.69 -3.43 6.14
CA ASP A 217 -25.88 -2.88 6.81
C ASP A 217 -25.54 -1.96 8.01
N GLY A 218 -24.49 -1.15 7.87
CA GLY A 218 -24.06 -0.23 8.92
C GLY A 218 -23.31 -0.86 10.10
N GLN A 219 -23.03 -2.15 10.05
CA GLN A 219 -22.37 -2.88 11.14
C GLN A 219 -20.85 -2.86 11.00
N TRP A 220 -20.17 -2.70 12.13
CA TRP A 220 -18.71 -2.64 12.22
C TRP A 220 -18.19 -3.59 13.29
N ARG A 221 -17.04 -4.21 13.03
CA ARG A 221 -16.28 -4.99 14.01
C ARG A 221 -14.97 -4.26 14.33
N ASP A 222 -14.71 -4.04 15.61
CA ASP A 222 -13.43 -3.47 16.06
C ASP A 222 -12.29 -4.44 15.77
N GLU A 223 -11.18 -3.90 15.24
CA GLU A 223 -9.95 -4.64 15.01
C GLU A 223 -8.85 -4.03 15.89
N THR A 224 -8.18 -4.88 16.66
CA THR A 224 -7.11 -4.44 17.56
C THR A 224 -5.83 -5.20 17.25
N GLN A 225 -4.75 -4.46 17.06
CA GLN A 225 -3.44 -5.04 16.83
C GLN A 225 -2.37 -4.33 17.67
N PRO A 226 -1.36 -5.05 18.16
CA PRO A 226 -0.19 -4.41 18.74
C PRO A 226 0.57 -3.64 17.66
N PRO A 227 1.41 -2.66 18.05
CA PRO A 227 2.27 -1.98 17.10
C PRO A 227 3.09 -2.95 16.26
N GLY A 228 3.18 -2.70 14.96
CA GLY A 228 3.95 -3.48 14.00
C GLY A 228 5.07 -2.64 13.38
N PRO A 229 5.83 -3.14 12.43
CA PRO A 229 5.89 -4.52 11.93
C PRO A 229 6.49 -5.55 12.92
N PRO A 230 6.15 -6.85 12.75
CA PRO A 230 5.30 -7.38 11.67
C PRO A 230 3.83 -6.95 11.83
N TRP A 231 3.17 -6.74 10.68
CA TRP A 231 1.79 -6.31 10.65
C TRP A 231 0.82 -7.39 11.14
N GLY A 232 -0.23 -6.99 11.83
CA GLY A 232 -1.34 -7.85 12.13
C GLY A 232 -2.14 -8.25 10.89
N LYS A 233 -3.01 -9.25 11.05
CA LYS A 233 -3.88 -9.74 9.98
C LYS A 233 -5.33 -9.48 10.33
N ALA A 234 -6.07 -8.82 9.42
CA ALA A 234 -7.51 -8.70 9.48
C ALA A 234 -8.18 -9.53 8.38
N HIS A 235 -9.41 -9.94 8.64
CA HIS A 235 -10.25 -10.67 7.68
C HIS A 235 -11.55 -9.89 7.50
N PRO A 236 -11.54 -8.75 6.79
CA PRO A 236 -12.76 -8.01 6.51
C PRO A 236 -13.63 -8.81 5.52
N PRO A 237 -14.84 -9.24 5.93
CA PRO A 237 -15.63 -10.17 5.13
C PRO A 237 -16.11 -9.57 3.80
N LEU A 238 -16.15 -8.25 3.73
CA LEU A 238 -16.61 -7.48 2.56
C LEU A 238 -15.47 -6.67 1.91
N ASN A 239 -14.21 -7.05 2.15
CA ASN A 239 -13.04 -6.34 1.62
C ASN A 239 -13.09 -4.82 1.87
N ALA A 240 -13.53 -4.41 3.06
CA ALA A 240 -13.63 -3.03 3.50
C ALA A 240 -13.21 -2.86 4.96
N MET A 241 -12.28 -1.95 5.22
CA MET A 241 -11.85 -1.53 6.56
C MET A 241 -11.87 -0.01 6.67
N ALA A 242 -12.14 0.50 7.85
CA ALA A 242 -12.10 1.92 8.14
C ALA A 242 -11.25 2.23 9.38
N PHE A 243 -10.69 3.42 9.39
CA PHE A 243 -9.84 3.95 10.46
C PHE A 243 -10.40 5.28 10.92
N PHE A 244 -10.57 5.43 12.21
CA PHE A 244 -11.23 6.60 12.79
C PHE A 244 -10.30 7.33 13.75
N THR A 245 -10.47 8.63 13.78
CA THR A 245 -9.93 9.53 14.81
C THR A 245 -10.80 9.46 16.08
N ALA A 246 -10.31 10.01 17.18
CA ALA A 246 -11.05 10.04 18.46
C ALA A 246 -12.36 10.85 18.38
N ASP A 247 -12.43 11.84 17.50
CA ASP A 247 -13.62 12.66 17.24
C ASP A 247 -14.56 12.08 16.16
N GLY A 248 -14.27 10.85 15.68
CA GLY A 248 -15.16 10.09 14.81
C GLY A 248 -15.06 10.38 13.32
N GLN A 249 -14.07 11.17 12.89
CA GLN A 249 -13.77 11.31 11.47
C GLN A 249 -13.05 10.06 10.98
N GLY A 250 -13.41 9.58 9.81
CA GLY A 250 -12.94 8.31 9.30
C GLY A 250 -12.47 8.34 7.85
N VAL A 251 -11.60 7.39 7.52
CA VAL A 251 -11.24 7.00 6.18
C VAL A 251 -11.43 5.49 6.02
N ALA A 252 -12.18 5.07 5.02
CA ALA A 252 -12.33 3.67 4.67
C ALA A 252 -11.54 3.34 3.40
N VAL A 253 -11.00 2.12 3.36
CA VAL A 253 -10.43 1.48 2.18
C VAL A 253 -11.37 0.35 1.78
N PHE A 254 -11.82 0.36 0.52
CA PHE A 254 -12.55 -0.75 -0.11
C PHE A 254 -11.74 -1.25 -1.30
N SER A 255 -11.39 -2.55 -1.30
CA SER A 255 -10.59 -3.18 -2.35
C SER A 255 -11.17 -4.56 -2.67
N PRO A 256 -12.18 -4.64 -3.55
CA PRO A 256 -12.88 -5.90 -3.84
C PRO A 256 -11.96 -6.98 -4.42
N ALA A 257 -10.88 -6.59 -5.07
CA ALA A 257 -9.88 -7.49 -5.63
C ALA A 257 -9.03 -8.23 -4.59
N ALA A 258 -9.11 -7.89 -3.30
CA ALA A 258 -8.34 -8.58 -2.26
C ALA A 258 -8.82 -10.01 -2.05
N THR A 259 -7.89 -10.96 -2.05
CA THR A 259 -8.16 -12.41 -1.95
C THR A 259 -7.58 -13.05 -0.68
N GLN A 260 -6.82 -12.29 0.09
CA GLN A 260 -6.12 -12.77 1.30
C GLN A 260 -6.44 -11.88 2.50
N PRO A 261 -6.13 -12.33 3.74
CA PRO A 261 -6.17 -11.47 4.92
C PRO A 261 -5.34 -10.21 4.73
N TRP A 262 -5.89 -9.08 5.12
CA TRP A 262 -5.25 -7.78 5.00
C TRP A 262 -4.15 -7.61 6.04
N ASN A 263 -3.05 -6.99 5.65
CA ASN A 263 -2.07 -6.47 6.60
C ASN A 263 -2.59 -5.17 7.21
N PHE A 264 -2.50 -5.00 8.52
CA PHE A 264 -2.80 -3.72 9.15
C PHE A 264 -2.15 -3.58 10.52
N GLY A 265 -2.07 -2.38 11.00
CA GLY A 265 -1.67 -2.09 12.37
C GLY A 265 -1.03 -0.74 12.54
N PRO A 266 -0.97 -0.25 13.78
CA PRO A 266 -0.22 0.94 14.13
C PRO A 266 1.28 0.69 14.07
N HIS A 267 2.04 1.69 13.61
CA HIS A 267 3.50 1.73 13.69
C HIS A 267 3.92 2.95 14.52
N GLY A 268 4.88 2.74 15.42
CA GLY A 268 5.33 3.77 16.35
C GLY A 268 4.29 4.11 17.43
N GLU A 269 4.74 4.86 18.41
CA GLU A 269 3.95 5.25 19.57
C GLU A 269 3.47 6.71 19.48
N GLY A 270 2.36 6.99 20.17
CA GLY A 270 1.77 8.31 20.25
C GLY A 270 0.86 8.63 19.06
N ALA A 271 -0.23 9.36 19.34
CA ALA A 271 -1.09 9.93 18.30
C ALA A 271 -0.39 11.11 17.62
N SER A 272 -0.57 11.25 16.32
CA SER A 272 -0.08 12.40 15.56
C SER A 272 -0.96 12.63 14.34
N ASP A 273 -1.32 13.88 14.09
CA ASP A 273 -1.96 14.32 12.84
C ASP A 273 -0.97 15.00 11.89
N ASP A 274 0.32 15.03 12.26
CA ASP A 274 1.38 15.52 11.39
C ASP A 274 1.70 14.47 10.33
N PRO A 275 1.54 14.79 9.03
CA PRO A 275 1.77 13.85 7.93
C PRO A 275 3.24 13.44 7.78
N VAL A 276 4.20 14.16 8.35
CA VAL A 276 5.63 13.80 8.31
C VAL A 276 6.13 13.16 9.60
N ALA A 277 5.24 12.90 10.57
CA ALA A 277 5.60 12.18 11.77
C ALA A 277 5.88 10.70 11.50
N GLY A 278 6.86 10.11 12.23
CA GLY A 278 7.20 8.69 12.13
C GLY A 278 6.04 7.74 12.47
N PRO A 279 5.27 7.96 13.55
CA PRO A 279 4.10 7.14 13.86
C PRO A 279 3.01 7.23 12.79
N CYS A 280 2.41 6.07 12.43
CA CYS A 280 1.36 5.99 11.43
C CYS A 280 0.39 4.83 11.71
N MET A 281 -0.70 4.76 10.94
CA MET A 281 -1.55 3.59 10.80
C MET A 281 -1.36 3.02 9.40
N HIS A 282 -1.04 1.74 9.32
CA HIS A 282 -0.91 1.01 8.06
C HIS A 282 -2.12 0.13 7.79
N VAL A 283 -2.50 0.01 6.53
CA VAL A 283 -3.40 -1.03 6.02
C VAL A 283 -3.05 -1.37 4.57
N ALA A 284 -3.07 -2.66 4.26
CA ALA A 284 -2.92 -3.16 2.90
C ALA A 284 -3.90 -4.33 2.66
N PRO A 285 -4.91 -4.14 1.81
CA PRO A 285 -5.60 -5.24 1.15
C PRO A 285 -4.60 -6.12 0.40
N ILE A 286 -4.74 -7.43 0.49
CA ILE A 286 -3.77 -8.36 -0.11
C ILE A 286 -4.42 -9.19 -1.20
N ASP A 287 -3.76 -9.22 -2.37
CA ASP A 287 -4.02 -10.23 -3.40
C ASP A 287 -2.78 -11.11 -3.60
N ARG A 288 -2.97 -12.43 -3.69
CA ARG A 288 -1.86 -13.38 -3.80
C ARG A 288 -1.72 -13.92 -5.21
N VAL A 289 -0.85 -13.30 -5.99
CA VAL A 289 -0.61 -13.63 -7.40
C VAL A 289 0.88 -13.75 -7.73
N SER A 290 1.18 -14.33 -8.89
CA SER A 290 2.54 -14.46 -9.43
C SER A 290 2.77 -13.37 -10.48
N LEU A 291 3.55 -12.35 -10.16
CA LEU A 291 3.96 -11.31 -11.11
C LEU A 291 5.27 -11.72 -11.77
N GLY A 292 5.20 -12.23 -12.99
CA GLY A 292 6.34 -12.63 -13.78
C GLY A 292 6.95 -11.49 -14.62
N PRO A 293 8.00 -11.79 -15.39
CA PRO A 293 8.45 -10.94 -16.48
C PRO A 293 7.28 -10.61 -17.41
N LYS A 294 7.20 -9.34 -17.87
CA LYS A 294 6.17 -8.84 -18.80
C LYS A 294 4.72 -8.95 -18.33
N SER A 295 4.47 -9.27 -17.05
CA SER A 295 3.12 -9.26 -16.49
C SER A 295 2.53 -7.86 -16.50
N ILE A 296 1.23 -7.76 -16.78
CA ILE A 296 0.43 -6.57 -16.59
C ILE A 296 -0.63 -6.90 -15.56
N TYR A 297 -0.68 -6.11 -14.48
CA TYR A 297 -1.59 -6.32 -13.37
C TYR A 297 -2.42 -5.05 -13.13
N ARG A 298 -3.76 -5.19 -13.10
CA ARG A 298 -4.70 -4.09 -12.98
C ARG A 298 -5.69 -4.36 -11.87
N PHE A 299 -5.99 -3.32 -11.10
CA PHE A 299 -7.06 -3.33 -10.10
C PHE A 299 -7.53 -1.91 -9.84
N ARG A 300 -8.62 -1.77 -9.09
CA ARG A 300 -9.04 -0.51 -8.51
C ARG A 300 -9.44 -0.67 -7.06
N TYR A 301 -9.40 0.44 -6.36
CA TYR A 301 -9.81 0.54 -4.96
C TYR A 301 -10.44 1.89 -4.70
N TRP A 302 -11.14 2.02 -3.59
CA TRP A 302 -11.80 3.25 -3.17
C TRP A 302 -11.30 3.70 -1.81
N LEU A 303 -11.21 5.03 -1.64
CA LEU A 303 -10.99 5.73 -0.39
C LEU A 303 -12.24 6.53 -0.10
N ILE A 304 -12.91 6.27 1.00
CA ILE A 304 -14.16 6.92 1.38
C ILE A 304 -13.94 7.70 2.67
N LEU A 305 -14.40 8.94 2.73
CA LEU A 305 -14.18 9.83 3.85
C LEU A 305 -15.50 10.20 4.53
N GLY A 306 -15.48 10.34 5.86
CA GLY A 306 -16.62 10.79 6.63
C GLY A 306 -16.78 10.07 7.97
N THR A 307 -17.91 10.26 8.63
CA THR A 307 -18.28 9.56 9.86
C THR A 307 -18.69 8.11 9.59
N ALA A 308 -18.75 7.26 10.62
CA ALA A 308 -19.10 5.85 10.45
C ALA A 308 -20.43 5.62 9.71
N PRO A 309 -21.54 6.37 9.95
CA PRO A 309 -22.75 6.24 9.14
C PRO A 309 -22.57 6.65 7.67
N GLN A 310 -21.81 7.71 7.38
CA GLN A 310 -21.53 8.14 6.02
C GLN A 310 -20.70 7.12 5.26
N LEU A 311 -19.68 6.54 5.92
CA LEU A 311 -18.86 5.47 5.34
C LEU A 311 -19.70 4.22 5.05
N ALA A 312 -20.56 3.80 5.99
CA ALA A 312 -21.42 2.63 5.83
C ALA A 312 -22.34 2.77 4.62
N THR A 313 -23.03 3.91 4.48
CA THR A 313 -23.91 4.18 3.33
C THR A 313 -23.17 4.03 2.01
N ARG A 314 -21.96 4.60 1.89
CA ARG A 314 -21.17 4.52 0.65
C ARG A 314 -20.59 3.13 0.41
N LEU A 315 -20.19 2.44 1.47
CA LEU A 315 -19.71 1.04 1.34
C LEU A 315 -20.84 0.12 0.87
N ASP A 316 -22.07 0.26 1.35
CA ASP A 316 -23.20 -0.54 0.89
C ASP A 316 -23.52 -0.28 -0.61
N GLU A 317 -23.43 0.97 -1.06
CA GLU A 317 -23.56 1.34 -2.47
C GLU A 317 -22.45 0.71 -3.33
N LEU A 318 -21.18 0.85 -2.90
CA LEU A 318 -20.02 0.29 -3.63
C LEU A 318 -20.04 -1.24 -3.63
N LEU A 319 -20.43 -1.88 -2.53
CA LEU A 319 -20.54 -3.34 -2.45
C LEU A 319 -21.60 -3.87 -3.42
N LYS A 320 -22.74 -3.19 -3.54
CA LYS A 320 -23.79 -3.56 -4.47
C LYS A 320 -23.30 -3.54 -5.93
N GLU A 321 -22.44 -2.59 -6.28
CA GLU A 321 -21.98 -2.39 -7.64
C GLU A 321 -20.70 -3.16 -7.96
N TYR A 322 -19.74 -3.20 -7.03
CA TYR A 322 -18.36 -3.60 -7.31
C TYR A 322 -17.85 -4.81 -6.50
N SER A 323 -18.67 -5.45 -5.64
CA SER A 323 -18.21 -6.56 -4.80
C SER A 323 -17.69 -7.77 -5.57
N HIS A 324 -18.06 -7.91 -6.85
CA HIS A 324 -17.66 -8.99 -7.74
C HIS A 324 -16.40 -8.68 -8.57
N GLU A 325 -15.81 -7.49 -8.40
CA GLU A 325 -14.61 -7.16 -9.14
C GLU A 325 -13.40 -7.95 -8.66
N HIS A 326 -12.56 -8.29 -9.61
CA HIS A 326 -11.29 -8.97 -9.41
C HIS A 326 -10.16 -8.18 -10.06
N ALA A 327 -8.95 -8.41 -9.60
CA ALA A 327 -7.79 -7.93 -10.31
C ALA A 327 -7.61 -8.69 -11.64
N GLU A 328 -7.10 -7.99 -12.63
CA GLU A 328 -6.75 -8.57 -13.92
C GLU A 328 -5.25 -8.80 -14.00
N LEU A 329 -4.84 -10.02 -14.21
CA LEU A 329 -3.45 -10.37 -14.46
C LEU A 329 -3.32 -10.94 -15.88
N THR A 330 -2.49 -10.32 -16.72
CA THR A 330 -2.16 -10.78 -18.07
C THR A 330 -0.64 -10.85 -18.24
N GLY A 331 -0.20 -11.64 -19.20
CA GLY A 331 1.20 -11.92 -19.45
C GLY A 331 1.67 -13.23 -18.81
N PRO A 332 2.89 -13.66 -19.11
CA PRO A 332 3.46 -14.93 -18.66
C PRO A 332 3.67 -14.98 -17.15
#